data_5eaa5a42127740bc1090474fdb345476
#
_entry.id   5eaa5a42127740bc1090474fdb345476
#
_cell.length_a   1.000
_cell.length_b   1.000
_cell.length_c   1.000
_cell.angle_alpha   90.00
_cell.angle_beta   90.00
_cell.angle_gamma   90.00
#
_symmetry.space_group_name_H-M   'P 1'
#
loop_
_entity.id
_entity.type
_entity.pdbx_description
1 polymer ?
#
loop_
_entity_poly.entity_id
_entity_poly.type
_entity_poly.pdbx_seq_one_letter_code
_entity_poly.pdbx_strand_id
1 'polypeptide(L)'
;RSVSRGLGDVYKRQLQAKRPAATSCYYESMIYAIDLVWKALAPVFPESLGAGHLLSVCTVLMAGQHQDFGNDYLIIEPTVGGWGACRGHDGQVGQFCVGDGETYNVPVEMAETRYGIRVDEYSLHTDGAGAGEYRGGSGCVRTYRSMNENQSFTASFGRNKWPVWGAAGGKDGSINYFQFHDADGTVSEPMGIVARRVMNTNDVVRMVTATGGGYGDPLRRDPAKVAMDVKNEYITAEQAKADYGVIVDPDTFEVTGFTPEREAVK
;
A
#
# COMPACT_ATOMS: atom_id res chain seq x y z
N ARG A 1 -40.68 -3.64 -5.42
CA ARG A 1 -40.25 -5.05 -5.67
C ARG A 1 -39.20 -5.21 -6.77
N SER A 2 -38.97 -4.23 -7.67
CA SER A 2 -37.97 -4.32 -8.75
C SER A 2 -36.54 -3.96 -8.29
N VAL A 3 -36.37 -3.06 -7.35
CA VAL A 3 -35.04 -2.60 -6.90
C VAL A 3 -34.28 -3.67 -6.10
N SER A 4 -35.01 -4.48 -5.31
CA SER A 4 -34.36 -5.54 -4.52
C SER A 4 -33.92 -6.75 -5.39
N ARG A 5 -34.55 -6.97 -6.54
CA ARG A 5 -34.12 -8.00 -7.50
C ARG A 5 -32.83 -7.61 -8.23
N GLY A 6 -32.66 -6.32 -8.56
CA GLY A 6 -31.44 -5.82 -9.22
C GLY A 6 -30.20 -5.93 -8.33
N LEU A 7 -30.29 -5.52 -7.07
CA LEU A 7 -29.18 -5.63 -6.11
C LEU A 7 -28.81 -7.08 -5.80
N GLY A 8 -29.80 -7.96 -5.59
CA GLY A 8 -29.53 -9.38 -5.37
C GLY A 8 -28.93 -10.09 -6.57
N ASP A 9 -29.22 -9.66 -7.80
CA ASP A 9 -28.68 -10.24 -9.03
C ASP A 9 -27.24 -9.75 -9.30
N VAL A 10 -26.95 -8.49 -8.99
CA VAL A 10 -25.57 -7.92 -9.03
C VAL A 10 -24.68 -8.63 -8.01
N TYR A 11 -25.16 -8.80 -6.79
CA TYR A 11 -24.43 -9.49 -5.71
C TYR A 11 -24.13 -10.95 -6.05
N LYS A 12 -25.11 -11.67 -6.58
CA LYS A 12 -24.93 -13.06 -7.02
C LYS A 12 -23.96 -13.20 -8.21
N ARG A 13 -23.98 -12.26 -9.14
CA ARG A 13 -23.06 -12.28 -10.30
C ARG A 13 -21.63 -11.97 -9.94
N GLN A 14 -21.40 -11.13 -8.95
CA GLN A 14 -20.05 -10.77 -8.50
C GLN A 14 -19.41 -11.84 -7.61
N LEU A 15 -20.20 -12.51 -6.76
CA LEU A 15 -19.68 -13.49 -5.81
C LEU A 15 -19.88 -14.94 -6.22
N GLN A 16 -20.76 -15.22 -7.18
CA GLN A 16 -21.00 -16.57 -7.72
C GLN A 16 -20.77 -16.60 -9.22
N ALA A 17 -19.51 -16.69 -9.60
CA ALA A 17 -19.12 -16.85 -10.99
C ALA A 17 -19.68 -18.18 -11.55
N LYS A 18 -20.40 -18.12 -12.68
CA LYS A 18 -20.86 -19.31 -13.40
C LYS A 18 -19.82 -19.73 -14.41
N ARG A 19 -19.53 -21.03 -14.49
CA ARG A 19 -18.62 -21.57 -15.51
C ARG A 19 -19.17 -21.25 -16.93
N PRO A 20 -18.29 -20.85 -17.86
CA PRO A 20 -16.82 -20.77 -17.84
C PRO A 20 -16.31 -19.35 -17.51
N ALA A 21 -16.48 -18.85 -16.31
CA ALA A 21 -15.96 -17.55 -15.90
C ALA A 21 -14.46 -17.67 -15.61
N ALA A 22 -13.66 -16.78 -16.21
CA ALA A 22 -12.26 -16.64 -15.84
C ALA A 22 -12.14 -16.03 -14.45
N THR A 23 -11.25 -16.59 -13.64
CA THR A 23 -10.99 -16.13 -12.27
C THR A 23 -9.51 -15.85 -12.12
N SER A 24 -9.16 -14.65 -11.62
CA SER A 24 -7.81 -14.26 -11.25
C SER A 24 -7.86 -13.60 -9.89
N CYS A 25 -6.80 -13.81 -9.06
CA CYS A 25 -6.70 -13.24 -7.72
C CYS A 25 -8.00 -13.43 -6.89
N TYR A 26 -8.54 -14.63 -6.89
CA TYR A 26 -9.84 -14.96 -6.28
C TYR A 26 -9.90 -14.63 -4.79
N TYR A 27 -8.80 -14.65 -4.08
CA TYR A 27 -8.71 -14.34 -2.65
C TYR A 27 -8.79 -12.83 -2.36
N GLU A 28 -8.60 -11.94 -3.33
CA GLU A 28 -8.83 -10.49 -3.16
C GLU A 28 -10.24 -10.22 -2.59
N SER A 29 -11.26 -10.89 -3.10
CA SER A 29 -12.64 -10.74 -2.58
C SER A 29 -12.78 -11.19 -1.14
N MET A 30 -12.07 -12.23 -0.73
CA MET A 30 -12.04 -12.73 0.65
C MET A 30 -11.35 -11.72 1.57
N ILE A 31 -10.24 -11.15 1.16
CA ILE A 31 -9.50 -10.13 1.90
C ILE A 31 -10.38 -8.90 2.15
N TYR A 32 -11.12 -8.43 1.14
CA TYR A 32 -12.08 -7.35 1.30
C TYR A 32 -13.20 -7.68 2.30
N ALA A 33 -13.72 -8.90 2.27
CA ALA A 33 -14.73 -9.33 3.22
C ALA A 33 -14.19 -9.33 4.66
N ILE A 34 -12.98 -9.81 4.87
CA ILE A 34 -12.29 -9.79 6.17
C ILE A 34 -12.11 -8.35 6.66
N ASP A 35 -11.60 -7.44 5.82
CA ASP A 35 -11.38 -6.03 6.17
C ASP A 35 -12.70 -5.32 6.54
N LEU A 36 -13.79 -5.59 5.82
CA LEU A 36 -15.09 -5.00 6.12
C LEU A 36 -15.63 -5.46 7.48
N VAL A 37 -15.49 -6.74 7.80
CA VAL A 37 -15.87 -7.29 9.11
C VAL A 37 -14.99 -6.69 10.19
N TRP A 38 -13.68 -6.64 9.97
CA TRP A 38 -12.73 -6.04 10.89
C TRP A 38 -13.05 -4.58 11.16
N LYS A 39 -13.24 -3.77 10.12
CA LYS A 39 -13.61 -2.35 10.24
C LYS A 39 -14.93 -2.15 10.99
N ALA A 40 -15.92 -3.01 10.75
CA ALA A 40 -17.21 -2.94 11.44
C ALA A 40 -17.12 -3.30 12.94
N LEU A 41 -16.20 -4.20 13.30
CA LEU A 41 -16.01 -4.64 14.69
C LEU A 41 -15.01 -3.78 15.49
N ALA A 42 -14.10 -3.09 14.83
CA ALA A 42 -13.07 -2.29 15.49
C ALA A 42 -13.61 -1.27 16.52
N PRO A 43 -14.73 -0.56 16.29
CA PRO A 43 -15.31 0.32 17.30
C PRO A 43 -15.86 -0.41 18.52
N VAL A 44 -16.23 -1.69 18.38
CA VAL A 44 -16.80 -2.51 19.46
C VAL A 44 -15.71 -3.20 20.28
N PHE A 45 -14.62 -3.58 19.61
CA PHE A 45 -13.47 -4.27 20.23
C PHE A 45 -12.16 -3.51 19.95
N PRO A 46 -12.06 -2.24 20.37
CA PRO A 46 -10.90 -1.41 20.02
C PRO A 46 -9.58 -1.97 20.56
N GLU A 47 -9.62 -2.71 21.66
CA GLU A 47 -8.41 -3.27 22.26
C GLU A 47 -7.89 -4.52 21.56
N SER A 48 -8.74 -5.17 20.79
CA SER A 48 -8.42 -6.45 20.12
C SER A 48 -8.19 -6.30 18.63
N LEU A 49 -8.65 -5.20 18.02
CA LEU A 49 -8.61 -4.96 16.60
C LEU A 49 -7.82 -3.67 16.30
N GLY A 50 -6.88 -3.76 15.38
CA GLY A 50 -6.10 -2.62 14.91
C GLY A 50 -6.76 -1.87 13.77
N ALA A 51 -6.04 -0.91 13.21
CA ALA A 51 -6.40 -0.16 12.02
C ALA A 51 -6.20 -0.97 10.73
N GLY A 52 -6.68 -0.45 9.61
CA GLY A 52 -6.60 -1.10 8.32
C GLY A 52 -5.18 -1.21 7.76
N HIS A 53 -5.00 -2.11 6.79
CA HIS A 53 -3.74 -2.34 6.07
C HIS A 53 -3.92 -2.13 4.55
N LEU A 54 -2.84 -2.25 3.76
CA LEU A 54 -2.85 -2.05 2.29
C LEU A 54 -3.96 -2.84 1.56
N LEU A 55 -4.42 -3.92 2.11
CA LEU A 55 -5.57 -4.75 1.70
C LEU A 55 -5.44 -5.48 0.36
N SER A 56 -4.57 -5.15 -0.51
CA SER A 56 -4.45 -5.76 -1.83
C SER A 56 -3.15 -6.53 -1.95
N VAL A 57 -3.16 -7.61 -2.74
CA VAL A 57 -1.93 -8.30 -3.11
C VAL A 57 -1.01 -7.39 -3.93
N CYS A 58 -1.59 -6.35 -4.55
CA CYS A 58 -0.86 -5.45 -5.44
C CYS A 58 -0.05 -6.25 -6.47
N THR A 59 -0.75 -7.17 -7.15
CA THR A 59 -0.14 -8.12 -8.09
C THR A 59 0.20 -7.43 -9.40
N VAL A 60 1.40 -7.72 -9.88
CA VAL A 60 1.86 -7.35 -11.22
C VAL A 60 2.20 -8.60 -12.03
N LEU A 61 1.90 -8.56 -13.32
CA LEU A 61 2.28 -9.56 -14.31
C LEU A 61 3.00 -8.84 -15.44
N MET A 62 4.22 -9.27 -15.75
CA MET A 62 4.97 -8.78 -16.90
C MET A 62 5.39 -9.95 -17.77
N ALA A 63 5.10 -9.86 -19.06
CA ALA A 63 5.40 -10.92 -20.02
C ALA A 63 6.00 -10.32 -21.28
N GLY A 64 6.93 -11.03 -21.86
CA GLY A 64 7.62 -10.60 -23.08
C GLY A 64 8.64 -11.63 -23.54
N GLN A 65 9.52 -11.21 -24.40
CA GLN A 65 10.65 -12.00 -24.89
C GLN A 65 11.94 -11.40 -24.32
N HIS A 66 12.80 -12.23 -23.76
CA HIS A 66 14.06 -11.75 -23.14
C HIS A 66 14.99 -11.18 -24.22
N GLN A 67 15.52 -9.95 -23.99
CA GLN A 67 16.30 -9.22 -24.96
C GLN A 67 17.59 -9.96 -25.38
N ASP A 68 18.23 -10.70 -24.47
CA ASP A 68 19.50 -11.37 -24.73
C ASP A 68 19.34 -12.83 -25.18
N PHE A 69 18.30 -13.51 -24.69
CA PHE A 69 18.12 -14.94 -24.90
C PHE A 69 17.01 -15.30 -25.88
N GLY A 70 16.10 -14.35 -26.19
CA GLY A 70 14.99 -14.55 -27.11
C GLY A 70 13.89 -15.52 -26.62
N ASN A 71 13.99 -16.03 -25.39
CA ASN A 71 12.97 -16.89 -24.78
C ASN A 71 11.83 -16.07 -24.19
N ASP A 72 10.64 -16.62 -24.25
CA ASP A 72 9.47 -16.03 -23.61
C ASP A 72 9.59 -16.12 -22.10
N TYR A 73 9.09 -15.09 -21.40
CA TYR A 73 9.01 -15.07 -19.95
C TYR A 73 7.67 -14.53 -19.45
N LEU A 74 7.34 -14.92 -18.23
CA LEU A 74 6.27 -14.34 -17.42
C LEU A 74 6.76 -14.23 -15.98
N ILE A 75 6.77 -13.02 -15.44
CA ILE A 75 6.94 -12.79 -14.01
C ILE A 75 5.60 -12.38 -13.40
N ILE A 76 5.27 -12.95 -12.25
CA ILE A 76 4.10 -12.61 -11.44
C ILE A 76 4.60 -12.33 -10.04
N GLU A 77 4.37 -11.11 -9.56
CA GLU A 77 4.82 -10.73 -8.24
C GLU A 77 3.77 -9.94 -7.47
N PRO A 78 3.60 -10.22 -6.18
CA PRO A 78 2.91 -9.35 -5.24
C PRO A 78 3.82 -8.20 -4.82
N THR A 79 3.25 -7.15 -4.25
CA THR A 79 4.02 -6.03 -3.68
C THR A 79 3.64 -5.85 -2.22
N VAL A 80 4.64 -5.75 -1.34
CA VAL A 80 4.47 -5.49 0.09
C VAL A 80 4.00 -4.07 0.35
N GLY A 81 3.43 -3.81 1.53
CA GLY A 81 3.00 -2.47 1.91
C GLY A 81 2.81 -2.32 3.42
N GLY A 82 2.12 -1.26 3.84
CA GLY A 82 1.93 -0.91 5.23
C GLY A 82 0.76 -1.61 5.90
N TRP A 83 0.97 -2.08 7.12
CA TRP A 83 -0.07 -2.58 8.00
C TRP A 83 -0.52 -1.52 9.00
N GLY A 84 -1.78 -1.59 9.42
CA GLY A 84 -2.31 -0.71 10.44
C GLY A 84 -1.71 -0.94 11.80
N ALA A 85 -1.72 0.12 12.60
CA ALA A 85 -1.33 0.07 13.99
C ALA A 85 -2.41 -0.58 14.86
N CYS A 86 -2.04 -1.06 16.02
CA CYS A 86 -2.96 -1.57 17.02
C CYS A 86 -2.54 -1.07 18.41
N ARG A 87 -3.35 -1.33 19.42
CA ARG A 87 -2.99 -0.94 20.78
C ARG A 87 -1.66 -1.54 21.21
N GLY A 88 -0.74 -0.71 21.60
CA GLY A 88 0.61 -1.09 22.05
C GLY A 88 1.66 -1.20 20.94
N HIS A 89 1.26 -1.22 19.67
CA HIS A 89 2.20 -1.46 18.56
C HIS A 89 1.94 -0.55 17.37
N ASP A 90 3.00 0.03 16.85
CA ASP A 90 3.00 0.69 15.55
C ASP A 90 2.75 -0.34 14.44
N GLY A 91 2.21 0.11 13.31
CA GLY A 91 1.94 -0.73 12.15
C GLY A 91 3.23 -1.31 11.56
N GLN A 92 3.15 -2.54 11.09
CA GLN A 92 4.28 -3.23 10.46
C GLN A 92 4.58 -2.65 9.08
N VAL A 93 5.85 -2.68 8.72
CA VAL A 93 6.39 -2.12 7.49
C VAL A 93 6.70 -3.23 6.51
N GLY A 94 6.37 -3.03 5.22
CA GLY A 94 6.78 -3.94 4.15
C GLY A 94 6.21 -5.36 4.29
N GLN A 95 4.95 -5.49 4.69
CA GLN A 95 4.28 -6.77 4.81
C GLN A 95 3.35 -7.05 3.63
N PHE A 96 3.15 -8.32 3.31
CA PHE A 96 2.10 -8.73 2.38
C PHE A 96 0.71 -8.51 2.97
N CYS A 97 -0.31 -8.50 2.13
CA CYS A 97 -1.69 -8.37 2.59
C CYS A 97 -2.12 -9.58 3.44
N VAL A 98 -3.15 -9.39 4.26
CA VAL A 98 -3.74 -10.48 5.06
C VAL A 98 -4.20 -11.62 4.14
N GLY A 99 -3.84 -12.84 4.49
CA GLY A 99 -4.21 -14.05 3.74
C GLY A 99 -3.21 -14.47 2.63
N ASP A 100 -2.15 -13.70 2.41
CA ASP A 100 -1.11 -14.04 1.42
C ASP A 100 0.02 -14.91 2.01
N GLY A 101 0.06 -15.07 3.31
CA GLY A 101 0.97 -15.98 4.01
C GLY A 101 2.46 -15.68 3.80
N GLU A 102 3.26 -16.72 3.73
CA GLU A 102 4.71 -16.64 3.50
C GLU A 102 5.03 -16.50 2.00
N THR A 103 4.74 -15.33 1.44
CA THR A 103 5.09 -15.02 0.06
C THR A 103 6.42 -14.27 0.02
N TYR A 104 7.23 -14.58 -0.97
CA TYR A 104 8.53 -13.94 -1.19
C TYR A 104 8.59 -13.32 -2.57
N ASN A 105 9.17 -12.13 -2.68
CA ASN A 105 9.52 -11.57 -3.97
C ASN A 105 10.75 -12.29 -4.55
N VAL A 106 10.82 -12.35 -5.88
CA VAL A 106 12.04 -12.78 -6.56
C VAL A 106 13.15 -11.79 -6.21
N PRO A 107 14.35 -12.25 -5.80
CA PRO A 107 15.49 -11.35 -5.60
C PRO A 107 15.76 -10.50 -6.84
N VAL A 108 16.11 -9.22 -6.66
CA VAL A 108 16.24 -8.25 -7.75
C VAL A 108 17.21 -8.76 -8.83
N GLU A 109 18.35 -9.27 -8.45
CA GLU A 109 19.38 -9.78 -9.37
C GLU A 109 18.86 -10.98 -10.19
N MET A 110 18.04 -11.83 -9.57
CA MET A 110 17.41 -12.96 -10.27
C MET A 110 16.31 -12.49 -11.22
N ALA A 111 15.55 -11.46 -10.81
CA ALA A 111 14.51 -10.88 -11.65
C ALA A 111 15.10 -10.24 -12.90
N GLU A 112 16.15 -9.42 -12.75
CA GLU A 112 16.84 -8.78 -13.85
C GLU A 112 17.56 -9.74 -14.79
N THR A 113 18.08 -10.86 -14.25
CA THR A 113 18.77 -11.87 -15.07
C THR A 113 17.82 -12.75 -15.88
N ARG A 114 16.60 -12.98 -15.39
CA ARG A 114 15.67 -13.94 -15.99
C ARG A 114 14.56 -13.32 -16.82
N TYR A 115 14.25 -12.07 -16.53
CA TYR A 115 13.13 -11.37 -17.15
C TYR A 115 13.63 -10.07 -17.77
N GLY A 116 13.01 -9.63 -18.81
CA GLY A 116 13.42 -8.40 -19.53
C GLY A 116 13.02 -7.12 -18.78
N ILE A 117 13.38 -7.03 -17.53
CA ILE A 117 13.09 -5.90 -16.63
C ILE A 117 14.37 -5.45 -15.91
N ARG A 118 14.37 -4.20 -15.45
CA ARG A 118 15.30 -3.67 -14.46
C ARG A 118 14.52 -3.08 -13.30
N VAL A 119 14.98 -3.29 -12.08
CA VAL A 119 14.39 -2.72 -10.87
C VAL A 119 15.13 -1.44 -10.51
N ASP A 120 14.58 -0.29 -10.89
CA ASP A 120 15.23 1.00 -10.67
C ASP A 120 15.11 1.46 -9.20
N GLU A 121 14.05 1.03 -8.50
CA GLU A 121 13.80 1.40 -7.11
C GLU A 121 13.08 0.26 -6.37
N TYR A 122 13.47 0.02 -5.13
CA TYR A 122 12.73 -0.77 -4.16
C TYR A 122 12.96 -0.15 -2.78
N SER A 123 12.05 0.70 -2.35
CA SER A 123 12.21 1.54 -1.16
C SER A 123 10.95 1.57 -0.31
N LEU A 124 11.08 2.07 0.90
CA LEU A 124 9.93 2.34 1.76
C LEU A 124 9.25 3.65 1.34
N HIS A 125 7.94 3.69 1.51
CA HIS A 125 7.09 4.85 1.28
C HIS A 125 6.40 5.21 2.59
N THR A 126 6.70 6.39 3.10
CA THR A 126 6.24 6.86 4.41
C THR A 126 5.14 7.91 4.31
N ASP A 127 5.01 8.58 3.16
CA ASP A 127 4.04 9.65 2.96
C ASP A 127 2.61 9.17 3.20
N GLY A 128 1.90 9.88 4.09
CA GLY A 128 0.52 9.57 4.44
C GLY A 128 0.36 8.34 5.33
N ALA A 129 1.40 7.88 6.02
CA ALA A 129 1.24 6.89 7.08
C ALA A 129 0.27 7.43 8.15
N GLY A 130 -0.74 6.65 8.50
CA GLY A 130 -1.77 7.08 9.43
C GLY A 130 -1.20 7.50 10.77
N ALA A 131 -1.36 8.78 11.14
CA ALA A 131 -0.95 9.27 12.44
C ALA A 131 -1.84 8.70 13.55
N GLY A 132 -1.27 8.37 14.71
CA GLY A 132 -1.97 7.83 15.86
C GLY A 132 -1.07 7.80 17.08
N GLU A 133 -1.60 7.47 18.25
CA GLU A 133 -0.78 7.09 19.41
C GLU A 133 0.21 5.98 19.00
N TYR A 134 -0.28 5.09 18.12
CA TYR A 134 0.54 4.11 17.38
C TYR A 134 0.40 4.42 15.90
N ARG A 135 1.53 4.63 15.23
CA ARG A 135 1.63 5.06 13.83
C ARG A 135 1.40 3.88 12.89
N GLY A 136 0.70 4.11 11.77
CA GLY A 136 0.59 3.14 10.68
C GLY A 136 1.96 2.78 10.09
N GLY A 137 2.07 1.57 9.54
CA GLY A 137 3.27 1.07 8.89
C GLY A 137 3.52 1.73 7.54
N SER A 138 4.77 1.80 7.11
CA SER A 138 5.17 2.34 5.81
C SER A 138 4.75 1.39 4.68
N GLY A 139 4.33 1.98 3.56
CA GLY A 139 4.16 1.28 2.30
C GLY A 139 5.50 1.06 1.59
N CYS A 140 5.42 0.67 0.32
CA CYS A 140 6.58 0.41 -0.50
C CYS A 140 6.45 1.11 -1.85
N VAL A 141 7.57 1.55 -2.40
CA VAL A 141 7.72 1.93 -3.80
C VAL A 141 8.54 0.85 -4.50
N ARG A 142 8.04 0.38 -5.65
CA ARG A 142 8.79 -0.52 -6.53
C ARG A 142 8.66 -0.04 -7.96
N THR A 143 9.81 0.14 -8.62
CA THR A 143 9.85 0.70 -9.97
C THR A 143 10.49 -0.29 -10.91
N TYR A 144 9.76 -0.67 -11.96
CA TYR A 144 10.26 -1.52 -13.04
C TYR A 144 10.44 -0.72 -14.31
N ARG A 145 11.58 -0.92 -14.94
CA ARG A 145 11.90 -0.44 -16.28
C ARG A 145 11.82 -1.61 -17.26
N SER A 146 11.14 -1.42 -18.39
CA SER A 146 11.15 -2.38 -19.49
C SER A 146 12.50 -2.36 -20.21
N MET A 147 13.07 -3.54 -20.40
CA MET A 147 14.30 -3.71 -21.19
C MET A 147 14.01 -4.22 -22.61
N ASN A 148 12.72 -4.41 -22.94
CA ASN A 148 12.28 -4.98 -24.21
C ASN A 148 11.25 -4.11 -24.91
N GLU A 149 11.13 -4.31 -26.21
CA GLU A 149 9.99 -3.87 -26.99
C GLU A 149 8.78 -4.80 -26.77
N ASN A 150 7.58 -4.22 -26.84
CA ASN A 150 6.30 -4.97 -26.77
C ASN A 150 6.12 -5.83 -25.50
N GLN A 151 6.70 -5.44 -24.38
CA GLN A 151 6.45 -6.09 -23.09
C GLN A 151 5.01 -5.83 -22.63
N SER A 152 4.29 -6.88 -22.27
CA SER A 152 2.93 -6.76 -21.74
C SER A 152 2.98 -6.57 -20.23
N PHE A 153 2.32 -5.53 -19.74
CA PHE A 153 2.13 -5.25 -18.32
C PHE A 153 0.65 -5.36 -17.93
N THR A 154 0.38 -6.09 -16.86
CA THR A 154 -0.95 -6.19 -16.25
C THR A 154 -0.80 -6.03 -14.74
N ALA A 155 -1.65 -5.22 -14.11
CA ALA A 155 -1.64 -5.06 -12.67
C ALA A 155 -3.05 -4.86 -12.11
N SER A 156 -3.23 -5.29 -10.86
CA SER A 156 -4.45 -5.07 -10.09
C SER A 156 -4.07 -4.68 -8.67
N PHE A 157 -4.26 -3.39 -8.36
CA PHE A 157 -4.03 -2.78 -7.05
C PHE A 157 -5.39 -2.37 -6.48
N GLY A 158 -5.90 -3.16 -5.56
CA GLY A 158 -7.07 -2.80 -4.80
C GLY A 158 -6.81 -1.59 -3.90
N ARG A 159 -7.84 -1.07 -3.23
CA ARG A 159 -7.75 0.11 -2.36
C ARG A 159 -7.08 1.33 -3.03
N ASN A 160 -7.39 1.52 -4.30
CA ASN A 160 -6.85 2.62 -5.11
C ASN A 160 -7.71 3.90 -5.09
N LYS A 161 -8.88 3.86 -4.43
CA LYS A 161 -9.81 5.01 -4.35
C LYS A 161 -10.07 5.47 -2.93
N TRP A 162 -10.00 4.55 -1.98
CA TRP A 162 -10.34 4.79 -0.59
C TRP A 162 -9.10 4.51 0.26
N PRO A 163 -8.66 5.45 1.09
CA PRO A 163 -7.46 5.26 1.91
C PRO A 163 -7.64 4.11 2.91
N VAL A 164 -6.53 3.66 3.43
CA VAL A 164 -6.48 2.71 4.53
C VAL A 164 -7.05 3.37 5.78
N TRP A 165 -8.06 2.75 6.39
CA TRP A 165 -8.78 3.36 7.52
C TRP A 165 -7.96 3.32 8.83
N GLY A 166 -8.02 4.43 9.60
CA GLY A 166 -7.50 4.52 10.96
C GLY A 166 -8.50 4.00 11.99
N ALA A 167 -8.05 3.69 13.20
CA ALA A 167 -8.87 3.16 14.28
C ALA A 167 -8.70 3.95 15.59
N ALA A 168 -9.72 3.91 16.46
CA ALA A 168 -9.71 4.50 17.81
C ALA A 168 -9.24 5.97 17.87
N GLY A 169 -9.53 6.77 16.85
CA GLY A 169 -9.11 8.17 16.74
C GLY A 169 -7.82 8.39 15.94
N GLY A 170 -7.17 7.33 15.46
CA GLY A 170 -6.05 7.41 14.53
C GLY A 170 -6.48 7.87 13.13
N LYS A 171 -5.56 8.48 12.40
CA LYS A 171 -5.79 8.97 11.03
C LYS A 171 -5.68 7.84 10.01
N ASP A 172 -6.31 8.06 8.86
CA ASP A 172 -6.23 7.15 7.72
C ASP A 172 -4.79 7.13 7.16
N GLY A 173 -4.41 6.00 6.54
CA GLY A 173 -3.22 5.85 5.74
C GLY A 173 -3.44 6.31 4.30
N SER A 174 -2.59 5.84 3.36
CA SER A 174 -2.66 6.22 1.95
C SER A 174 -3.45 5.20 1.09
N ILE A 175 -3.32 5.31 -0.24
CA ILE A 175 -3.92 4.41 -1.23
C ILE A 175 -2.85 3.64 -1.99
N ASN A 176 -3.23 2.52 -2.61
CA ASN A 176 -2.38 1.82 -3.57
C ASN A 176 -2.58 2.41 -4.97
N TYR A 177 -1.50 2.58 -5.73
CA TYR A 177 -1.58 2.98 -7.13
C TYR A 177 -0.30 2.62 -7.89
N PHE A 178 -0.36 2.67 -9.20
CA PHE A 178 0.82 2.67 -10.07
C PHE A 178 0.67 3.72 -11.15
N GLN A 179 1.80 4.14 -11.71
CA GLN A 179 1.90 5.21 -12.70
C GLN A 179 2.97 4.85 -13.74
N PHE A 180 2.68 5.11 -15.00
CA PHE A 180 3.64 4.90 -16.09
C PHE A 180 4.37 6.20 -16.40
N HIS A 181 5.64 6.06 -16.66
CA HIS A 181 6.54 7.08 -17.17
C HIS A 181 7.15 6.54 -18.47
N ASP A 182 6.56 6.91 -19.58
CA ASP A 182 6.98 6.42 -20.90
C ASP A 182 8.31 7.09 -21.32
N ALA A 183 9.08 6.40 -22.15
CA ALA A 183 10.41 6.87 -22.56
C ALA A 183 10.40 8.22 -23.32
N ASP A 184 9.26 8.61 -23.88
CA ASP A 184 9.05 9.90 -24.53
C ASP A 184 8.77 11.06 -23.55
N GLY A 185 8.75 10.78 -22.25
CA GLY A 185 8.45 11.73 -21.18
C GLY A 185 6.98 11.84 -20.81
N THR A 186 6.10 11.08 -21.44
CA THR A 186 4.68 11.04 -21.07
C THR A 186 4.50 10.36 -19.72
N VAL A 187 3.73 10.97 -18.83
CA VAL A 187 3.40 10.43 -17.52
C VAL A 187 1.90 10.19 -17.43
N SER A 188 1.49 8.97 -17.09
CA SER A 188 0.07 8.64 -16.93
C SER A 188 -0.50 9.20 -15.63
N GLU A 189 -1.83 9.31 -15.56
CA GLU A 189 -2.50 9.47 -14.27
C GLU A 189 -2.28 8.22 -13.39
N PRO A 190 -2.28 8.38 -12.05
CA PRO A 190 -2.26 7.26 -11.12
C PRO A 190 -3.47 6.34 -11.33
N MET A 191 -3.24 5.04 -11.36
CA MET A 191 -4.31 4.06 -11.60
C MET A 191 -4.14 2.83 -10.72
N GLY A 192 -5.23 2.07 -10.53
CA GLY A 192 -5.21 0.85 -9.72
C GLY A 192 -5.36 -0.43 -10.53
N ILE A 193 -5.78 -0.35 -11.80
CA ILE A 193 -5.97 -1.52 -12.63
C ILE A 193 -5.61 -1.23 -14.08
N VAL A 194 -4.89 -2.14 -14.69
CA VAL A 194 -4.60 -2.12 -16.12
C VAL A 194 -4.41 -3.55 -16.61
N ALA A 195 -4.84 -3.82 -17.83
CA ALA A 195 -4.66 -5.11 -18.47
C ALA A 195 -3.94 -4.94 -19.81
N ARG A 196 -2.85 -5.68 -19.98
CA ARG A 196 -2.10 -5.80 -21.25
C ARG A 196 -1.64 -4.45 -21.84
N ARG A 197 -1.24 -3.49 -20.98
CA ARG A 197 -0.52 -2.30 -21.47
C ARG A 197 0.78 -2.75 -22.10
N VAL A 198 1.05 -2.28 -23.30
CA VAL A 198 2.35 -2.46 -23.94
C VAL A 198 3.33 -1.47 -23.35
N MET A 199 4.49 -1.95 -22.93
CA MET A 199 5.65 -1.17 -22.53
C MET A 199 6.78 -1.47 -23.49
N ASN A 200 7.47 -0.44 -23.91
CA ASN A 200 8.65 -0.53 -24.80
C ASN A 200 9.92 -0.27 -23.99
N THR A 201 11.07 -0.43 -24.63
CA THR A 201 12.37 -0.23 -24.01
C THR A 201 12.49 1.15 -23.34
N ASN A 202 12.88 1.16 -22.08
CA ASN A 202 12.97 2.31 -21.17
C ASN A 202 11.65 2.90 -20.67
N ASP A 203 10.49 2.35 -21.03
CA ASP A 203 9.26 2.69 -20.30
C ASP A 203 9.36 2.19 -18.87
N VAL A 204 8.87 2.98 -17.95
CA VAL A 204 8.95 2.73 -16.51
C VAL A 204 7.56 2.65 -15.91
N VAL A 205 7.31 1.71 -15.02
CA VAL A 205 6.15 1.69 -14.15
C VAL A 205 6.60 1.85 -12.69
N ARG A 206 6.09 2.89 -12.06
CA ARG A 206 6.29 3.14 -10.62
C ARG A 206 5.06 2.70 -9.86
N MET A 207 5.23 1.76 -8.96
CA MET A 207 4.20 1.16 -8.13
C MET A 207 4.35 1.64 -6.69
N VAL A 208 3.26 2.13 -6.11
CA VAL A 208 3.22 2.65 -4.74
C VAL A 208 2.14 1.90 -3.98
N THR A 209 2.52 1.22 -2.92
CA THR A 209 1.57 0.55 -2.05
C THR A 209 1.20 1.42 -0.85
N ALA A 210 -0.01 1.24 -0.36
CA ALA A 210 -0.53 2.04 0.73
C ALA A 210 0.26 1.86 2.03
N THR A 211 0.30 2.94 2.79
CA THR A 211 0.69 2.94 4.19
C THR A 211 -0.46 2.44 5.07
N GLY A 212 -0.18 1.95 6.26
CA GLY A 212 -1.17 1.50 7.23
C GLY A 212 -1.92 2.65 7.91
N GLY A 213 -3.13 2.36 8.44
CA GLY A 213 -3.87 3.28 9.28
C GLY A 213 -3.25 3.43 10.68
N GLY A 214 -3.37 4.63 11.28
CA GLY A 214 -2.99 4.90 12.65
C GLY A 214 -4.01 4.39 13.68
N TYR A 215 -3.58 4.19 14.90
CA TYR A 215 -4.43 3.77 16.00
C TYR A 215 -4.30 4.72 17.20
N GLY A 216 -5.43 5.14 17.77
CA GLY A 216 -5.45 6.05 18.91
C GLY A 216 -5.18 7.50 18.53
N ASP A 217 -5.41 8.42 19.47
CA ASP A 217 -5.21 9.85 19.29
C ASP A 217 -3.71 10.17 19.05
N PRO A 218 -3.33 10.77 17.91
CA PRO A 218 -1.95 11.15 17.64
C PRO A 218 -1.33 12.06 18.69
N LEU A 219 -2.12 12.90 19.33
CA LEU A 219 -1.64 13.81 20.37
C LEU A 219 -1.19 13.08 21.65
N ARG A 220 -1.49 11.77 21.75
CA ARG A 220 -1.04 10.91 22.87
C ARG A 220 0.23 10.13 22.57
N ARG A 221 0.73 10.15 21.31
CA ARG A 221 1.98 9.46 20.98
C ARG A 221 3.13 10.00 21.84
N ASP A 222 3.94 9.10 22.41
CA ASP A 222 5.12 9.46 23.17
C ASP A 222 6.01 10.42 22.37
N PRO A 223 6.33 11.63 22.91
CA PRO A 223 7.17 12.61 22.21
C PRO A 223 8.55 12.06 21.82
N ALA A 224 9.12 11.16 22.63
CA ALA A 224 10.39 10.53 22.29
C ALA A 224 10.28 9.61 21.06
N LYS A 225 9.14 8.93 20.90
CA LYS A 225 8.86 8.14 19.68
C LYS A 225 8.65 9.04 18.46
N VAL A 226 7.98 10.20 18.64
CA VAL A 226 7.82 11.17 17.53
C VAL A 226 9.18 11.71 17.08
N ALA A 227 10.05 12.07 18.01
CA ALA A 227 11.42 12.51 17.69
C ALA A 227 12.22 11.41 16.97
N MET A 228 12.06 10.16 17.40
CA MET A 228 12.70 9.02 16.75
C MET A 228 12.13 8.76 15.35
N ASP A 229 10.82 8.95 15.14
CA ASP A 229 10.20 8.86 13.83
C ASP A 229 10.76 9.93 12.87
N VAL A 230 11.01 11.16 13.34
CA VAL A 230 11.67 12.22 12.55
C VAL A 230 13.10 11.81 12.21
N LYS A 231 13.87 11.35 13.21
CA LYS A 231 15.25 10.90 13.02
C LYS A 231 15.39 9.76 12.02
N ASN A 232 14.41 8.85 12.00
CA ASN A 232 14.40 7.69 11.10
C ASN A 232 13.68 7.98 9.76
N GLU A 233 13.33 9.24 9.50
CA GLU A 233 12.68 9.69 8.26
C GLU A 233 11.29 9.04 8.02
N TYR A 234 10.63 8.56 9.07
CA TYR A 234 9.24 8.09 8.96
C TYR A 234 8.23 9.22 8.84
N ILE A 235 8.56 10.38 9.41
CA ILE A 235 7.79 11.62 9.31
C ILE A 235 8.75 12.80 9.23
N THR A 236 8.27 13.94 8.69
CA THR A 236 9.05 15.19 8.75
C THR A 236 8.84 15.93 10.07
N ALA A 237 9.69 16.91 10.38
CA ALA A 237 9.51 17.77 11.55
C ALA A 237 8.20 18.58 11.46
N GLU A 238 7.77 18.97 10.25
CA GLU A 238 6.49 19.63 10.01
C GLU A 238 5.31 18.69 10.31
N GLN A 239 5.39 17.42 9.90
CA GLN A 239 4.38 16.41 10.22
C GLN A 239 4.34 16.10 11.72
N ALA A 240 5.51 16.04 12.39
CA ALA A 240 5.58 15.88 13.85
C ALA A 240 4.81 16.98 14.58
N LYS A 241 4.93 18.23 14.12
CA LYS A 241 4.19 19.37 14.66
C LYS A 241 2.71 19.31 14.28
N ALA A 242 2.38 19.07 13.00
CA ALA A 242 1.01 19.15 12.50
C ALA A 242 0.12 18.01 12.99
N ASP A 243 0.65 16.78 13.03
CA ASP A 243 -0.13 15.59 13.37
C ASP A 243 -0.05 15.21 14.84
N TYR A 244 1.11 15.40 15.46
CA TYR A 244 1.37 14.94 16.83
C TYR A 244 1.50 16.07 17.84
N GLY A 245 1.54 17.31 17.37
CA GLY A 245 1.73 18.48 18.23
C GLY A 245 3.09 18.53 18.93
N VAL A 246 4.10 17.84 18.40
CA VAL A 246 5.47 17.79 18.94
C VAL A 246 6.39 18.62 18.05
N ILE A 247 7.10 19.58 18.65
CA ILE A 247 8.09 20.39 17.95
C ILE A 247 9.44 19.72 18.12
N VAL A 248 9.99 19.21 17.03
CA VAL A 248 11.28 18.52 16.96
C VAL A 248 12.25 19.38 16.17
N ASP A 249 13.45 19.56 16.71
CA ASP A 249 14.55 20.20 16.01
C ASP A 249 15.05 19.26 14.89
N PRO A 250 15.08 19.70 13.61
CA PRO A 250 15.41 18.80 12.50
C PRO A 250 16.90 18.41 12.44
N ASP A 251 17.79 19.14 13.09
CA ASP A 251 19.23 18.88 13.08
C ASP A 251 19.67 18.01 14.27
N THR A 252 19.10 18.27 15.44
CA THR A 252 19.44 17.54 16.68
C THR A 252 18.49 16.39 17.00
N PHE A 253 17.30 16.39 16.41
CA PHE A 253 16.18 15.47 16.68
C PHE A 253 15.69 15.53 18.15
N GLU A 254 15.94 16.64 18.85
CA GLU A 254 15.45 16.85 20.20
C GLU A 254 14.06 17.47 20.20
N VAL A 255 13.25 17.10 21.19
CA VAL A 255 11.93 17.71 21.41
C VAL A 255 12.15 19.08 22.07
N THR A 256 11.79 20.16 21.35
CA THR A 256 11.96 21.54 21.81
C THR A 256 10.68 22.18 22.34
N GLY A 257 9.51 21.56 22.13
CA GLY A 257 8.24 22.09 22.63
C GLY A 257 7.03 21.29 22.15
N PHE A 258 5.85 21.83 22.50
CA PHE A 258 4.56 21.25 22.16
C PHE A 258 3.62 22.32 21.61
N THR A 259 2.63 21.89 20.80
CA THR A 259 1.55 22.79 20.39
C THR A 259 0.50 22.92 21.51
N PRO A 260 -0.31 24.01 21.52
CA PRO A 260 -1.37 24.18 22.53
C PRO A 260 -2.39 23.04 22.56
N GLU A 261 -2.70 22.44 21.40
CA GLU A 261 -3.64 21.33 21.29
C GLU A 261 -3.13 20.09 22.03
N ARG A 262 -1.84 19.81 21.93
CA ARG A 262 -1.21 18.69 22.65
C ARG A 262 -1.13 18.96 24.15
N GLU A 263 -0.83 20.19 24.56
CA GLU A 263 -0.79 20.56 25.98
C GLU A 263 -2.15 20.41 26.66
N ALA A 264 -3.25 20.59 25.90
CA ALA A 264 -4.61 20.42 26.40
C ALA A 264 -5.03 18.95 26.61
N VAL A 265 -4.30 17.98 26.08
CA VAL A 265 -4.60 16.53 26.18
C VAL A 265 -3.95 15.86 27.42
N LYS A 266 -3.16 16.60 28.20
CA LYS A 266 -2.47 16.11 29.41
C LYS A 266 -3.43 15.78 30.54
#